data_5da22dd0cd0edadbfdd0a5c4e6fc2cea
#
_entry.id   5da22dd0cd0edadbfdd0a5c4e6fc2cea
#
_cell.length_a   1.000
_cell.length_b   1.000
_cell.length_c   1.000
_cell.angle_alpha   90.00
_cell.angle_beta   90.00
_cell.angle_gamma   90.00
#
_symmetry.space_group_name_H-M   'P 1'
#
loop_
_entity.id
_entity.type
_entity.pdbx_description
1 polymer ?
#
loop_
_entity_poly.entity_id
_entity_poly.type
_entity_poly.pdbx_seq_one_letter_code
_entity_poly.pdbx_strand_id
1 'polypeptide(L)'
;MKSKLKKMWAEQPLLVIMLIALAPRLLATFFSKGYGMYDDHFVFIEYPYRILNDFSIWEKREFPQGRSVVYPAINYFIIKLCNFLGAEDPQEKMLCIRLLHAFYSLITGLFGYKIAKIISDENNAKTVG
;
A
#
# COMPACT_ATOMS: atom_id res chain seq x y z
N MET A 1 -3.91 25.96 19.63
CA MET A 1 -3.89 24.73 18.82
C MET A 1 -5.25 24.34 18.28
N LYS A 2 -6.28 24.19 19.15
CA LYS A 2 -7.68 23.82 18.74
C LYS A 2 -8.31 24.73 17.66
N SER A 3 -8.02 26.05 17.64
CA SER A 3 -8.59 27.00 16.66
C SER A 3 -8.00 26.80 15.25
N LYS A 4 -6.70 26.54 15.14
CA LYS A 4 -6.02 26.30 13.85
C LYS A 4 -6.52 25.01 13.19
N LEU A 5 -6.67 23.92 13.98
CA LEU A 5 -7.18 22.66 13.46
C LEU A 5 -8.63 22.78 12.98
N LYS A 6 -9.49 23.51 13.72
CA LYS A 6 -10.87 23.76 13.29
C LYS A 6 -10.91 24.56 11.98
N LYS A 7 -10.03 25.55 11.81
CA LYS A 7 -9.92 26.30 10.58
C LYS A 7 -9.48 25.43 9.41
N MET A 8 -8.43 24.61 9.60
CA MET A 8 -7.98 23.67 8.57
C MET A 8 -9.07 22.65 8.20
N TRP A 9 -9.81 22.14 9.18
CA TRP A 9 -10.94 21.22 8.94
C TRP A 9 -12.04 21.87 8.09
N ALA A 10 -12.32 23.15 8.32
CA ALA A 10 -13.32 23.88 7.56
C ALA A 10 -12.86 24.21 6.14
N GLU A 11 -11.59 24.60 5.96
CA GLU A 11 -11.05 25.07 4.68
C GLU A 11 -10.51 23.93 3.81
N GLN A 12 -9.90 22.90 4.43
CA GLN A 12 -9.20 21.82 3.73
C GLN A 12 -9.46 20.45 4.40
N PRO A 13 -10.72 19.99 4.44
CA PRO A 13 -11.08 18.76 5.15
C PRO A 13 -10.34 17.54 4.61
N LEU A 14 -10.19 17.42 3.29
CA LEU A 14 -9.47 16.32 2.67
C LEU A 14 -8.01 16.23 3.15
N LEU A 15 -7.30 17.36 3.23
CA LEU A 15 -5.92 17.38 3.72
C LEU A 15 -5.83 16.86 5.16
N VAL A 16 -6.76 17.29 6.02
CA VAL A 16 -6.79 16.84 7.42
C VAL A 16 -7.06 15.34 7.52
N ILE A 17 -8.02 14.83 6.75
CA ILE A 17 -8.33 13.40 6.67
C ILE A 17 -7.10 12.61 6.24
N MET A 18 -6.42 13.04 5.16
CA MET A 18 -5.24 12.37 4.63
C MET A 18 -4.09 12.36 5.62
N LEU A 19 -3.85 13.45 6.35
CA LEU A 19 -2.80 13.53 7.38
C LEU A 19 -3.11 12.63 8.57
N ILE A 20 -4.36 12.60 9.05
CA ILE A 20 -4.78 11.70 10.14
C ILE A 20 -4.68 10.24 9.69
N ALA A 21 -5.10 9.94 8.46
CA ALA A 21 -5.03 8.59 7.92
C ALA A 21 -3.58 8.11 7.65
N LEU A 22 -2.65 9.01 7.37
CA LEU A 22 -1.24 8.69 7.13
C LEU A 22 -0.55 8.18 8.39
N ALA A 23 -0.82 8.78 9.55
CA ALA A 23 -0.14 8.46 10.80
C ALA A 23 -0.22 6.96 11.18
N PRO A 24 -1.40 6.32 11.31
CA PRO A 24 -1.50 4.90 11.63
C PRO A 24 -0.91 4.01 10.52
N ARG A 25 -0.94 4.42 9.27
CA ARG A 25 -0.35 3.69 8.15
C ARG A 25 1.17 3.65 8.23
N LEU A 26 1.80 4.78 8.55
CA LEU A 26 3.24 4.83 8.77
C LEU A 26 3.63 4.00 10.00
N LEU A 27 2.89 4.10 11.10
CA LEU A 27 3.12 3.24 12.27
C LEU A 27 3.03 1.76 11.89
N ALA A 28 1.99 1.35 11.17
CA ALA A 28 1.86 -0.03 10.70
C ALA A 28 3.03 -0.45 9.81
N THR A 29 3.50 0.42 8.92
CA THR A 29 4.63 0.13 8.03
C THR A 29 5.89 -0.26 8.79
N PHE A 30 6.21 0.45 9.89
CA PHE A 30 7.41 0.20 10.68
C PHE A 30 7.26 -0.93 11.71
N PHE A 31 6.08 -1.09 12.29
CA PHE A 31 5.86 -2.00 13.41
C PHE A 31 5.17 -3.30 13.04
N SER A 32 4.48 -3.38 11.90
CA SER A 32 3.83 -4.61 11.45
C SER A 32 4.88 -5.60 10.95
N LYS A 33 5.12 -6.65 11.73
CA LYS A 33 6.01 -7.75 11.37
C LYS A 33 5.19 -9.02 11.17
N GLY A 34 5.63 -9.85 10.21
CA GLY A 34 4.94 -11.08 9.87
C GLY A 34 3.87 -10.91 8.78
N TYR A 35 3.03 -11.90 8.61
CA TYR A 35 2.00 -11.97 7.56
C TYR A 35 0.69 -12.54 8.13
N GLY A 36 -0.43 -11.97 7.70
CA GLY A 36 -1.74 -12.36 8.19
C GLY A 36 -2.32 -13.60 7.51
N MET A 37 -2.01 -13.80 6.22
CA MET A 37 -2.44 -14.94 5.42
C MET A 37 -1.24 -15.64 4.80
N TYR A 38 -1.12 -16.93 5.06
CA TYR A 38 0.04 -17.73 4.69
C TYR A 38 0.21 -17.84 3.17
N ASP A 39 -0.84 -18.22 2.47
CA ASP A 39 -0.82 -18.41 1.01
C ASP A 39 -0.67 -17.09 0.25
N ASP A 40 -1.23 -15.98 0.72
CA ASP A 40 -1.05 -14.67 0.09
C ASP A 40 0.41 -14.21 0.19
N HIS A 41 1.08 -14.46 1.31
CA HIS A 41 2.50 -14.14 1.46
C HIS A 41 3.35 -14.89 0.42
N PHE A 42 3.16 -16.19 0.27
CA PHE A 42 3.94 -17.01 -0.69
C PHE A 42 3.69 -16.59 -2.13
N VAL A 43 2.44 -16.36 -2.50
CA VAL A 43 2.07 -16.01 -3.89
C VAL A 43 2.50 -14.60 -4.26
N PHE A 44 2.33 -13.63 -3.37
CA PHE A 44 2.49 -12.23 -3.72
C PHE A 44 3.86 -11.64 -3.35
N ILE A 45 4.59 -12.26 -2.45
CA ILE A 45 5.89 -11.78 -1.97
C ILE A 45 7.01 -12.75 -2.33
N GLU A 46 6.93 -14.01 -1.88
CA GLU A 46 8.02 -14.97 -2.12
C GLU A 46 8.14 -15.38 -3.58
N TYR A 47 7.03 -15.54 -4.28
CA TYR A 47 7.07 -15.93 -5.69
C TYR A 47 7.79 -14.90 -6.56
N PRO A 48 7.51 -13.58 -6.49
CA PRO A 48 8.33 -12.57 -7.15
C PRO A 48 9.81 -12.63 -6.77
N TYR A 49 10.13 -12.90 -5.50
CA TYR A 49 11.50 -13.04 -5.03
C TYR A 49 12.20 -14.24 -5.66
N ARG A 50 11.51 -15.38 -5.79
CA ARG A 50 12.02 -16.58 -6.47
C ARG A 50 12.28 -16.33 -7.95
N ILE A 51 11.40 -15.63 -8.65
CA ILE A 51 11.56 -15.25 -10.07
C ILE A 51 12.81 -14.39 -10.30
N LEU A 52 13.18 -13.53 -9.35
CA LEU A 52 14.42 -12.75 -9.44
C LEU A 52 15.67 -13.61 -9.49
N ASN A 53 15.65 -14.76 -8.82
CA ASN A 53 16.76 -15.70 -8.77
C ASN A 53 16.71 -16.73 -9.90
N ASP A 54 15.51 -17.09 -10.36
CA ASP A 54 15.30 -18.05 -11.45
C ASP A 54 14.09 -17.62 -12.31
N PHE A 55 14.36 -16.95 -13.40
CA PHE A 55 13.31 -16.48 -14.31
C PHE A 55 12.58 -17.63 -15.03
N SER A 56 13.16 -18.84 -15.08
CA SER A 56 12.51 -20.01 -15.69
C SER A 56 11.21 -20.42 -14.99
N ILE A 57 11.08 -20.07 -13.72
CA ILE A 57 9.84 -20.27 -12.95
C ILE A 57 8.65 -19.56 -13.60
N TRP A 58 8.87 -18.35 -14.13
CA TRP A 58 7.84 -17.61 -14.87
C TRP A 58 7.47 -18.28 -16.19
N GLU A 59 8.46 -18.78 -16.92
CA GLU A 59 8.26 -19.45 -18.20
C GLU A 59 7.52 -20.77 -18.06
N LYS A 60 7.79 -21.54 -17.00
CA LYS A 60 7.13 -22.81 -16.69
C LYS A 60 5.69 -22.66 -16.22
N ARG A 61 5.20 -21.43 -16.06
CA ARG A 61 3.86 -21.14 -15.55
C ARG A 61 3.55 -21.81 -14.20
N GLU A 62 4.54 -21.91 -13.33
CA GLU A 62 4.39 -22.46 -11.97
C GLU A 62 3.59 -21.53 -11.05
N PHE A 63 3.04 -20.45 -11.60
CA PHE A 63 2.19 -19.52 -10.86
C PHE A 63 0.86 -20.19 -10.49
N PRO A 64 0.37 -20.02 -9.26
CA PRO A 64 -0.89 -20.60 -8.83
C PRO A 64 -2.05 -20.22 -9.75
N GLN A 65 -2.68 -21.24 -10.33
CA GLN A 65 -3.77 -21.07 -11.30
C GLN A 65 -4.93 -20.27 -10.68
N GLY A 66 -5.51 -19.37 -11.48
CA GLY A 66 -6.68 -18.58 -11.08
C GLY A 66 -6.36 -17.28 -10.30
N ARG A 67 -5.09 -16.97 -10.04
CA ARG A 67 -4.70 -15.71 -9.39
C ARG A 67 -4.15 -14.68 -10.40
N SER A 68 -4.39 -13.39 -10.11
CA SER A 68 -3.87 -12.30 -10.94
C SER A 68 -2.35 -12.20 -10.82
N VAL A 69 -1.66 -12.07 -11.95
CA VAL A 69 -0.19 -11.87 -12.02
C VAL A 69 0.22 -10.41 -11.81
N VAL A 70 -0.73 -9.48 -11.82
CA VAL A 70 -0.43 -8.03 -11.77
C VAL A 70 0.24 -7.65 -10.46
N TYR A 71 -0.31 -8.10 -9.34
CA TYR A 71 0.23 -7.76 -8.02
C TYR A 71 1.61 -8.39 -7.74
N PRO A 72 1.84 -9.68 -8.03
CA PRO A 72 3.20 -10.23 -8.02
C PRO A 72 4.19 -9.51 -8.92
N ALA A 73 3.77 -9.08 -10.11
CA ALA A 73 4.64 -8.32 -11.00
C ALA A 73 5.04 -6.97 -10.42
N ILE A 74 4.13 -6.26 -9.76
CA ILE A 74 4.43 -5.02 -9.04
C ILE A 74 5.48 -5.29 -7.96
N ASN A 75 5.28 -6.31 -7.13
CA ASN A 75 6.22 -6.68 -6.08
C ASN A 75 7.59 -7.11 -6.63
N TYR A 76 7.61 -7.83 -7.76
CA TYR A 76 8.85 -8.14 -8.47
C TYR A 76 9.66 -6.88 -8.81
N PHE A 77 9.01 -5.87 -9.39
CA PHE A 77 9.70 -4.62 -9.74
C PHE A 77 10.16 -3.84 -8.50
N ILE A 78 9.38 -3.84 -7.41
CA ILE A 78 9.77 -3.20 -6.16
C ILE A 78 11.02 -3.88 -5.58
N ILE A 79 11.02 -5.21 -5.48
CA ILE A 79 12.14 -5.97 -4.95
C ILE A 79 13.38 -5.77 -5.83
N LYS A 80 13.22 -5.78 -7.15
CA LYS A 80 14.29 -5.50 -8.10
C LYS A 80 14.88 -4.10 -7.91
N LEU A 81 14.05 -3.10 -7.71
CA LEU A 81 14.48 -1.73 -7.41
C LEU A 81 15.20 -1.65 -6.07
N CYS A 82 14.70 -2.30 -5.02
CA CYS A 82 15.36 -2.37 -3.72
C CYS A 82 16.75 -3.01 -3.82
N ASN A 83 16.88 -4.11 -4.56
CA ASN A 83 18.18 -4.73 -4.82
C ASN A 83 19.14 -3.79 -5.55
N PHE A 84 18.65 -3.05 -6.54
CA PHE A 84 19.44 -2.06 -7.28
C PHE A 84 19.92 -0.91 -6.37
N LEU A 85 19.12 -0.53 -5.37
CA LEU A 85 19.46 0.49 -4.37
C LEU A 85 20.36 -0.05 -3.23
N GLY A 86 20.72 -1.33 -3.26
CA GLY A 86 21.61 -1.95 -2.27
C GLY A 86 20.92 -2.48 -1.01
N ALA A 87 19.59 -2.56 -1.01
CA ALA A 87 18.85 -3.20 0.08
C ALA A 87 18.98 -4.73 -0.04
N GLU A 88 19.79 -5.33 0.82
CA GLU A 88 20.02 -6.80 0.82
C GLU A 88 19.09 -7.51 1.79
N ASP A 89 18.78 -6.87 2.92
CA ASP A 89 17.93 -7.46 3.96
C ASP A 89 16.48 -7.65 3.47
N PRO A 90 15.89 -8.85 3.59
CA PRO A 90 14.48 -9.10 3.32
C PRO A 90 13.52 -8.15 4.05
N GLN A 91 13.84 -7.70 5.26
CA GLN A 91 13.00 -6.76 6.01
C GLN A 91 12.99 -5.35 5.40
N GLU A 92 14.10 -4.91 4.81
CA GLU A 92 14.17 -3.63 4.09
C GLU A 92 13.28 -3.68 2.83
N LYS A 93 13.32 -4.78 2.08
CA LYS A 93 12.45 -5.00 0.92
C LYS A 93 10.97 -5.02 1.31
N MET A 94 10.65 -5.70 2.42
CA MET A 94 9.30 -5.71 2.98
C MET A 94 8.86 -4.32 3.46
N LEU A 95 9.77 -3.51 3.99
CA LEU A 95 9.48 -2.12 4.37
C LEU A 95 9.08 -1.29 3.14
N CYS A 96 9.80 -1.44 2.02
CA CYS A 96 9.47 -0.76 0.76
C CYS A 96 8.08 -1.15 0.25
N ILE A 97 7.75 -2.44 0.28
CA ILE A 97 6.42 -2.94 -0.12
C ILE A 97 5.33 -2.37 0.80
N ARG A 98 5.53 -2.36 2.12
CA ARG A 98 4.59 -1.79 3.08
C ARG A 98 4.40 -0.29 2.90
N LEU A 99 5.47 0.46 2.62
CA LEU A 99 5.39 1.89 2.30
C LEU A 99 4.53 2.14 1.06
N LEU A 100 4.76 1.38 -0.01
CA LEU A 100 3.93 1.48 -1.21
C LEU A 100 2.46 1.24 -0.89
N HIS A 101 2.15 0.20 -0.10
CA HIS A 101 0.77 -0.10 0.30
C HIS A 101 0.16 1.01 1.18
N ALA A 102 0.95 1.61 2.08
CA ALA A 102 0.50 2.75 2.88
C ALA A 102 0.07 3.91 1.99
N PHE A 103 0.88 4.27 0.99
CA PHE A 103 0.52 5.33 0.03
C PHE A 103 -0.64 4.94 -0.87
N TYR A 104 -0.67 3.70 -1.39
CA TYR A 104 -1.78 3.22 -2.20
C TYR A 104 -3.12 3.27 -1.45
N SER A 105 -3.13 2.91 -0.17
CA SER A 105 -4.33 2.96 0.66
C SER A 105 -4.83 4.40 0.91
N LEU A 106 -3.94 5.40 0.88
CA LEU A 106 -4.34 6.81 0.92
C LEU A 106 -5.06 7.23 -0.36
N ILE A 107 -4.64 6.74 -1.52
CA ILE A 107 -5.32 6.99 -2.79
C ILE A 107 -6.77 6.48 -2.73
N THR A 108 -7.00 5.32 -2.11
CA THR A 108 -8.35 4.79 -1.89
C THR A 108 -9.20 5.75 -1.04
N GLY A 109 -8.64 6.27 0.07
CA GLY A 109 -9.33 7.28 0.89
C GLY A 109 -9.62 8.58 0.11
N LEU A 110 -8.68 9.04 -0.71
CA LEU A 110 -8.85 10.20 -1.58
C LEU A 110 -10.04 10.03 -2.54
N PHE A 111 -10.11 8.88 -3.22
CA PHE A 111 -11.22 8.60 -4.14
C PHE A 111 -12.53 8.39 -3.40
N GLY A 112 -12.53 7.72 -2.24
CA GLY A 112 -13.70 7.58 -1.39
C GLY A 112 -14.30 8.93 -1.01
N TYR A 113 -13.47 9.87 -0.54
CA TYR A 113 -13.90 11.23 -0.25
C TYR A 113 -14.49 11.95 -1.49
N LYS A 114 -13.79 11.88 -2.62
CA LYS A 114 -14.26 12.54 -3.86
C LYS A 114 -15.59 11.98 -4.36
N ILE A 115 -15.75 10.66 -4.33
CA ILE A 115 -17.00 9.99 -4.72
C ILE A 115 -18.13 10.39 -3.77
N ALA A 116 -17.89 10.34 -2.46
CA ALA A 116 -18.89 10.75 -1.48
C ALA A 116 -19.33 12.21 -1.67
N LYS A 117 -18.41 13.12 -2.03
CA LYS A 117 -18.71 14.53 -2.32
C LYS A 117 -19.56 14.73 -3.59
N ILE A 118 -19.45 13.81 -4.56
CA ILE A 118 -20.24 13.85 -5.80
C ILE A 118 -21.68 13.32 -5.56
N ILE A 119 -21.79 12.24 -4.76
CA ILE A 119 -23.07 11.55 -4.55
C ILE A 119 -23.92 12.26 -3.48
N SER A 120 -23.27 12.94 -2.54
CA SER A 120 -23.90 13.55 -1.38
C SER A 120 -23.37 14.98 -1.18
N ASP A 121 -23.32 15.44 0.06
CA ASP A 121 -22.79 16.73 0.45
C ASP A 121 -21.37 16.62 1.05
N GLU A 122 -20.76 17.77 1.31
CA GLU A 122 -19.41 17.84 1.87
C GLU A 122 -19.34 17.31 3.31
N ASN A 123 -20.42 17.37 4.08
CA ASN A 123 -20.45 16.86 5.46
C ASN A 123 -20.40 15.33 5.48
N ASN A 124 -21.17 14.70 4.59
CA ASN A 124 -21.12 13.24 4.42
C ASN A 124 -19.78 12.77 3.86
N ALA A 125 -19.18 13.51 2.93
CA ALA A 125 -17.85 13.19 2.41
C ALA A 125 -16.78 13.20 3.50
N LYS A 126 -16.84 14.12 4.48
CA LYS A 126 -15.94 14.17 5.64
C LYS A 126 -16.06 12.95 6.56
N THR A 127 -17.20 12.28 6.56
CA THR A 127 -17.46 11.09 7.38
C THR A 127 -16.94 9.80 6.72
N VAL A 128 -16.91 9.77 5.39
CA VAL A 128 -16.49 8.61 4.60
C VAL A 128 -14.96 8.55 4.41
N GLY A 129 -14.30 9.70 4.31
CA GLY A 129 -12.84 9.77 4.17
C GLY A 129 -12.11 9.59 5.47
#